data_979f276ccebfe1099c99998d4770269c
#
_entry.id   979f276ccebfe1099c99998d4770269c
#
_cell.length_a   1.000
_cell.length_b   1.000
_cell.length_c   1.000
_cell.angle_alpha   90.00
_cell.angle_beta   90.00
_cell.angle_gamma   90.00
#
_symmetry.space_group_name_H-M   'P 1'
#
loop_
_entity.id
_entity.type
_entity.pdbx_description
1 polymer ?
#
loop_
_entity_poly.entity_id
_entity_poly.type
_entity_poly.pdbx_seq_one_letter_code
_entity_poly.pdbx_strand_id
1 'polypeptide(L)'
;AGNWPHPNFIGDFLPGSRTLNASGFEANWQTSWFASDMETRFNRMMKGASGDLSTFSVSLVQPVDHYQLNERAAKYALLFIGLTFISFFMFELLKGLRVHPIQYALVGMGLAIFYLVLLALTEHLGFGWAYLVAALASVLLNGFYLSHVLGGPKQGIGFAALLGLVYAILYSLLQAEEIALLLGALLLFATLALIMLLTRKLDWYQVMDYSAPATTWAAPQSSTSDTSHQS
;
A
#
# COMPACT_ATOMS: atom_id res chain seq x y z
N ALA A 1 6.18 -25.15 31.24
CA ALA A 1 7.05 -25.21 30.06
C ALA A 1 6.17 -25.30 28.81
N GLY A 2 6.55 -24.65 27.73
CA GLY A 2 5.82 -24.68 26.48
C GLY A 2 6.77 -24.66 25.26
N ASN A 3 6.33 -25.29 24.18
CA ASN A 3 7.09 -25.36 22.93
C ASN A 3 6.81 -24.13 22.04
N TRP A 4 7.10 -22.93 22.54
CA TRP A 4 6.87 -21.66 21.87
C TRP A 4 8.02 -20.68 22.16
N PRO A 5 8.71 -20.12 21.15
CA PRO A 5 9.92 -19.32 21.35
C PRO A 5 9.64 -17.89 21.88
N HIS A 6 8.43 -17.37 21.72
CA HIS A 6 8.09 -15.99 22.07
C HIS A 6 6.86 -15.88 22.99
N PRO A 7 6.98 -16.35 24.26
CA PRO A 7 5.89 -16.20 25.23
C PRO A 7 5.83 -14.75 25.73
N ASN A 8 4.65 -14.19 25.83
CA ASN A 8 4.40 -12.95 26.56
C ASN A 8 3.70 -13.29 27.88
N PHE A 9 4.34 -12.96 28.99
CA PHE A 9 3.83 -13.24 30.33
C PHE A 9 2.92 -12.09 30.77
N ILE A 10 1.64 -12.38 30.97
CA ILE A 10 0.59 -11.41 31.31
C ILE A 10 -0.10 -11.90 32.59
N GLY A 11 -0.57 -10.99 33.41
CA GLY A 11 -1.29 -11.31 34.64
C GLY A 11 -0.75 -10.55 35.86
N ASP A 12 -1.35 -10.80 37.01
CA ASP A 12 -1.00 -10.09 38.24
C ASP A 12 0.41 -10.39 38.73
N PHE A 13 0.96 -11.54 38.34
CA PHE A 13 2.28 -11.97 38.75
C PHE A 13 3.13 -12.40 37.57
N LEU A 14 4.30 -11.82 37.45
CA LEU A 14 5.32 -12.23 36.47
C LEU A 14 6.10 -13.44 36.99
N PRO A 15 6.68 -14.29 36.10
CA PRO A 15 7.49 -15.41 36.52
C PRO A 15 8.76 -14.94 37.23
N GLY A 16 9.07 -15.56 38.35
CA GLY A 16 10.27 -15.27 39.15
C GLY A 16 11.55 -15.76 38.45
N SER A 17 11.48 -16.84 37.69
CA SER A 17 12.55 -17.30 36.81
C SER A 17 11.98 -17.73 35.45
N ARG A 18 12.70 -17.41 34.37
CA ARG A 18 12.35 -17.78 33.01
C ARG A 18 13.58 -18.15 32.21
N THR A 19 13.49 -19.22 31.43
CA THR A 19 14.46 -19.58 30.40
C THR A 19 13.75 -19.60 29.05
N LEU A 20 14.32 -18.91 28.09
CA LEU A 20 13.80 -18.82 26.73
C LEU A 20 14.81 -19.44 25.77
N ASN A 21 14.38 -20.43 25.00
CA ASN A 21 15.19 -21.10 24.00
C ASN A 21 14.49 -21.02 22.64
N ALA A 22 15.21 -21.24 21.55
CA ALA A 22 14.65 -21.26 20.21
C ALA A 22 13.53 -22.31 20.02
N SER A 23 13.51 -23.35 20.85
CA SER A 23 12.53 -24.45 20.80
C SER A 23 11.37 -24.29 21.81
N GLY A 24 11.41 -23.27 22.70
CA GLY A 24 10.34 -23.09 23.66
C GLY A 24 10.76 -22.30 24.89
N PHE A 25 9.89 -22.27 25.89
CA PHE A 25 10.12 -21.55 27.14
C PHE A 25 9.82 -22.41 28.36
N GLU A 26 10.52 -22.10 29.45
CA GLU A 26 10.22 -22.56 30.78
C GLU A 26 10.09 -21.35 31.69
N ALA A 27 8.99 -21.28 32.44
CA ALA A 27 8.74 -20.21 33.39
C ALA A 27 8.25 -20.79 34.71
N ASN A 28 8.77 -20.27 35.80
CA ASN A 28 8.42 -20.68 37.14
C ASN A 28 7.88 -19.48 37.92
N TRP A 29 6.66 -19.66 38.48
CA TRP A 29 6.00 -18.65 39.31
C TRP A 29 6.13 -19.08 40.78
N GLN A 30 6.65 -18.19 41.56
CA GLN A 30 6.69 -18.33 43.02
C GLN A 30 6.02 -17.09 43.61
N THR A 31 4.92 -17.31 44.29
CA THR A 31 4.21 -16.22 44.98
C THR A 31 4.07 -16.60 46.46
N SER A 32 4.24 -15.63 47.35
CA SER A 32 3.98 -15.84 48.75
C SER A 32 2.50 -15.68 49.04
N TRP A 33 2.02 -16.39 50.07
CA TRP A 33 0.67 -16.29 50.55
C TRP A 33 0.24 -14.83 50.84
N PHE A 34 1.14 -14.04 51.39
CA PHE A 34 0.89 -12.64 51.72
C PHE A 34 0.83 -11.75 50.46
N ALA A 35 1.61 -12.02 49.45
CA ALA A 35 1.63 -11.23 48.21
C ALA A 35 0.42 -11.51 47.29
N SER A 36 -0.17 -12.70 47.43
CA SER A 36 -1.32 -13.08 46.58
C SER A 36 -2.67 -12.59 47.08
N ASP A 37 -2.76 -12.11 48.33
CA ASP A 37 -4.00 -11.66 48.99
C ASP A 37 -5.19 -12.64 48.78
N MET A 38 -4.85 -13.93 48.71
CA MET A 38 -5.79 -15.01 48.35
C MET A 38 -6.96 -15.12 49.32
N GLU A 39 -6.70 -14.92 50.61
CA GLU A 39 -7.73 -15.01 51.62
C GLU A 39 -8.81 -13.92 51.48
N THR A 40 -8.39 -12.71 51.26
CA THR A 40 -9.32 -11.59 51.07
C THR A 40 -10.12 -11.74 49.78
N ARG A 41 -9.48 -12.19 48.72
CA ARG A 41 -10.13 -12.46 47.44
C ARG A 41 -11.12 -13.62 47.52
N PHE A 42 -10.73 -14.71 48.18
CA PHE A 42 -11.61 -15.86 48.41
C PHE A 42 -12.83 -15.49 49.25
N ASN A 43 -12.63 -14.73 50.33
CA ASN A 43 -13.71 -14.26 51.19
C ASN A 43 -14.67 -13.31 50.45
N ARG A 44 -14.20 -12.50 49.48
CA ARG A 44 -15.06 -11.70 48.64
C ARG A 44 -15.88 -12.55 47.68
N MET A 45 -15.29 -13.60 47.09
CA MET A 45 -16.02 -14.54 46.23
C MET A 45 -17.12 -15.27 47.01
N MET A 46 -16.83 -15.73 48.20
CA MET A 46 -17.83 -16.39 49.03
C MET A 46 -18.99 -15.47 49.43
N LYS A 47 -18.77 -14.16 49.42
CA LYS A 47 -19.81 -13.13 49.65
C LYS A 47 -20.56 -12.68 48.39
N GLY A 48 -20.37 -13.40 47.26
CA GLY A 48 -21.07 -13.14 46.02
C GLY A 48 -20.58 -11.89 45.24
N ALA A 49 -19.42 -11.33 45.61
CA ALA A 49 -18.78 -10.30 44.81
C ALA A 49 -18.02 -10.98 43.66
N SER A 50 -18.18 -10.48 42.45
CA SER A 50 -17.36 -10.87 41.28
C SER A 50 -15.89 -10.52 41.59
N GLY A 51 -15.18 -11.45 42.17
CA GLY A 51 -13.77 -11.29 42.50
C GLY A 51 -12.92 -11.74 41.32
N ASP A 52 -12.06 -10.86 40.88
CA ASP A 52 -11.03 -11.20 39.90
C ASP A 52 -9.98 -12.06 40.60
N LEU A 53 -9.85 -13.33 40.18
CA LEU A 53 -8.82 -14.22 40.67
C LEU A 53 -7.48 -13.78 40.12
N SER A 54 -6.43 -13.83 40.96
CA SER A 54 -5.07 -13.59 40.46
C SER A 54 -4.72 -14.56 39.35
N THR A 55 -4.44 -14.03 38.19
CA THR A 55 -4.18 -14.83 37.00
C THR A 55 -2.71 -14.89 36.64
N PHE A 56 -2.26 -16.11 36.36
CA PHE A 56 -0.98 -16.38 35.72
C PHE A 56 -1.30 -16.69 34.26
N SER A 57 -0.98 -15.76 33.35
CA SER A 57 -1.29 -15.94 31.96
C SER A 57 -0.04 -15.89 31.10
N VAL A 58 0.03 -16.79 30.13
CA VAL A 58 1.04 -16.78 29.08
C VAL A 58 0.32 -16.56 27.77
N SER A 59 0.54 -15.43 27.13
CA SER A 59 0.08 -15.17 25.80
C SER A 59 1.13 -15.63 24.80
N LEU A 60 0.75 -16.55 23.93
CA LEU A 60 1.60 -17.04 22.85
C LEU A 60 1.47 -16.08 21.68
N VAL A 61 2.35 -15.10 21.61
CA VAL A 61 2.38 -14.12 20.52
C VAL A 61 3.07 -14.75 19.33
N GLN A 62 2.41 -14.78 18.19
CA GLN A 62 3.08 -15.09 16.92
C GLN A 62 3.88 -13.86 16.47
N PRO A 63 5.22 -13.96 16.36
CA PRO A 63 5.98 -12.86 15.77
C PRO A 63 5.63 -12.79 14.28
N VAL A 64 5.19 -11.61 13.85
CA VAL A 64 4.82 -11.28 12.46
C VAL A 64 3.66 -12.14 11.95
N ASP A 65 2.47 -11.76 12.33
CA ASP A 65 1.26 -12.32 11.73
C ASP A 65 1.19 -11.87 10.27
N HIS A 66 1.40 -12.79 9.33
CA HIS A 66 1.28 -12.54 7.89
C HIS A 66 -0.09 -11.91 7.55
N TYR A 67 -1.09 -12.19 8.38
CA TYR A 67 -2.41 -11.60 8.28
C TYR A 67 -2.40 -10.09 8.55
N GLN A 68 -1.64 -9.62 9.56
CA GLN A 68 -1.53 -8.18 9.84
C GLN A 68 -0.85 -7.41 8.72
N LEU A 69 0.16 -7.99 8.06
CA LEU A 69 0.80 -7.36 6.91
C LEU A 69 -0.13 -7.28 5.70
N ASN A 70 -0.95 -8.30 5.46
CA ASN A 70 -1.98 -8.27 4.43
C ASN A 70 -3.06 -7.23 4.74
N GLU A 71 -3.50 -7.12 6.00
CA GLU A 71 -4.45 -6.10 6.42
C GLU A 71 -3.89 -4.68 6.25
N ARG A 72 -2.63 -4.47 6.59
CA ARG A 72 -1.92 -3.21 6.33
C ARG A 72 -1.82 -2.93 4.82
N ALA A 73 -1.48 -3.93 4.01
CA ALA A 73 -1.44 -3.78 2.57
C ALA A 73 -2.80 -3.33 2.01
N ALA A 74 -3.90 -3.86 2.52
CA ALA A 74 -5.25 -3.43 2.14
C ALA A 74 -5.58 -1.99 2.61
N LYS A 75 -5.17 -1.62 3.84
CA LYS A 75 -5.35 -0.25 4.37
C LYS A 75 -4.59 0.80 3.55
N TYR A 76 -3.39 0.47 3.10
CA TYR A 76 -2.58 1.38 2.26
C TYR A 76 -2.84 1.22 0.76
N ALA A 77 -3.76 0.34 0.35
CA ALA A 77 -4.08 0.10 -1.05
C ALA A 77 -4.49 1.38 -1.79
N LEU A 78 -5.31 2.22 -1.15
CA LEU A 78 -5.80 3.46 -1.74
C LEU A 78 -4.67 4.47 -1.98
N LEU A 79 -3.74 4.59 -1.03
CA LEU A 79 -2.53 5.40 -1.18
C LEU A 79 -1.66 4.88 -2.32
N PHE A 80 -1.47 3.56 -2.41
CA PHE A 80 -0.67 2.93 -3.45
C PHE A 80 -1.28 3.09 -4.84
N ILE A 81 -2.60 2.88 -4.96
CA ILE A 81 -3.34 3.10 -6.21
C ILE A 81 -3.19 4.56 -6.65
N GLY A 82 -3.42 5.50 -5.74
CA GLY A 82 -3.27 6.93 -5.99
C GLY A 82 -1.85 7.29 -6.46
N LEU A 83 -0.83 6.81 -5.75
CA LEU A 83 0.58 7.06 -6.08
C LEU A 83 0.95 6.48 -7.45
N THR A 84 0.45 5.30 -7.79
CA THR A 84 0.70 4.69 -9.11
C THR A 84 0.03 5.49 -10.23
N PHE A 85 -1.23 5.90 -10.06
CA PHE A 85 -1.90 6.73 -11.08
C PHE A 85 -1.25 8.12 -11.22
N ILE A 86 -0.84 8.73 -10.12
CA ILE A 86 -0.09 9.98 -10.14
C ILE A 86 1.24 9.79 -10.90
N SER A 87 1.97 8.72 -10.61
CA SER A 87 3.21 8.40 -11.31
C SER A 87 2.99 8.18 -12.80
N PHE A 88 1.91 7.50 -13.17
CA PHE A 88 1.54 7.27 -14.57
C PHE A 88 1.18 8.58 -15.27
N PHE A 89 0.34 9.40 -14.65
CA PHE A 89 -0.03 10.71 -15.15
C PHE A 89 1.18 11.64 -15.32
N MET A 90 2.07 11.66 -14.33
CA MET A 90 3.31 12.44 -14.43
C MET A 90 4.21 11.97 -15.58
N PHE A 91 4.30 10.65 -15.77
CA PHE A 91 5.09 10.09 -16.86
C PHE A 91 4.50 10.47 -18.23
N GLU A 92 3.18 10.39 -18.38
CA GLU A 92 2.45 10.84 -19.58
C GLU A 92 2.71 12.31 -19.88
N LEU A 93 2.55 13.16 -18.86
CA LEU A 93 2.70 14.61 -18.98
C LEU A 93 4.13 15.02 -19.36
N LEU A 94 5.14 14.43 -18.69
CA LEU A 94 6.56 14.73 -18.95
C LEU A 94 7.03 14.26 -20.32
N LYS A 95 6.40 13.23 -20.87
CA LYS A 95 6.75 12.68 -22.19
C LYS A 95 5.85 13.21 -23.32
N GLY A 96 4.83 14.02 -23.00
CA GLY A 96 3.88 14.55 -23.98
C GLY A 96 3.10 13.45 -24.72
N LEU A 97 2.83 12.34 -24.04
CA LEU A 97 2.16 11.19 -24.62
C LEU A 97 0.64 11.38 -24.54
N ARG A 98 -0.09 10.80 -25.48
CA ARG A 98 -1.54 10.75 -25.45
C ARG A 98 -1.98 9.35 -25.06
N VAL A 99 -2.32 9.18 -23.80
CA VAL A 99 -2.75 7.90 -23.25
C VAL A 99 -4.28 7.83 -23.25
N HIS A 100 -4.84 6.75 -23.78
CA HIS A 100 -6.28 6.55 -23.81
C HIS A 100 -6.79 6.11 -22.41
N PRO A 101 -7.98 6.54 -21.95
CA PRO A 101 -8.54 6.14 -20.65
C PRO A 101 -8.59 4.63 -20.39
N ILE A 102 -8.76 3.82 -21.43
CA ILE A 102 -8.70 2.34 -21.32
C ILE A 102 -7.36 1.86 -20.77
N GLN A 103 -6.25 2.55 -21.09
CA GLN A 103 -4.91 2.18 -20.64
C GLN A 103 -4.76 2.44 -19.14
N TYR A 104 -5.37 3.49 -18.61
CA TYR A 104 -5.49 3.75 -17.18
C TYR A 104 -6.26 2.62 -16.48
N ALA A 105 -7.39 2.19 -17.07
CA ALA A 105 -8.19 1.10 -16.55
C ALA A 105 -7.40 -0.23 -16.50
N LEU A 106 -6.59 -0.53 -17.53
CA LEU A 106 -5.77 -1.73 -17.58
C LEU A 106 -4.63 -1.70 -16.53
N VAL A 107 -3.98 -0.55 -16.34
CA VAL A 107 -2.99 -0.37 -15.27
C VAL A 107 -3.65 -0.56 -13.90
N GLY A 108 -4.83 0.03 -13.69
CA GLY A 108 -5.60 -0.16 -12.46
C GLY A 108 -6.01 -1.61 -12.21
N MET A 109 -6.38 -2.35 -13.26
CA MET A 109 -6.66 -3.78 -13.17
C MET A 109 -5.40 -4.58 -12.81
N GLY A 110 -4.23 -4.21 -13.37
CA GLY A 110 -2.94 -4.79 -12.99
C GLY A 110 -2.62 -4.63 -11.51
N LEU A 111 -2.96 -3.47 -10.93
CA LEU A 111 -2.82 -3.22 -9.49
C LEU A 111 -3.78 -4.09 -8.65
N ALA A 112 -5.02 -4.26 -9.10
CA ALA A 112 -5.98 -5.14 -8.42
C ALA A 112 -5.51 -6.59 -8.42
N ILE A 113 -4.99 -7.07 -9.55
CA ILE A 113 -4.43 -8.42 -9.69
C ILE A 113 -3.18 -8.57 -8.81
N PHE A 114 -2.33 -7.55 -8.68
CA PHE A 114 -1.20 -7.58 -7.76
C PHE A 114 -1.64 -7.91 -6.33
N TYR A 115 -2.67 -7.23 -5.80
CA TYR A 115 -3.17 -7.51 -4.46
C TYR A 115 -3.73 -8.92 -4.31
N LEU A 116 -4.43 -9.40 -5.32
CA LEU A 116 -4.99 -10.75 -5.34
C LEU A 116 -3.87 -11.82 -5.35
N VAL A 117 -2.84 -11.63 -6.17
CA VAL A 117 -1.67 -12.51 -6.24
C VAL A 117 -0.89 -12.45 -4.93
N LEU A 118 -0.69 -11.25 -4.37
CA LEU A 118 -0.03 -11.08 -3.09
C LEU A 118 -0.73 -11.88 -1.99
N LEU A 119 -2.06 -11.74 -1.88
CA LEU A 119 -2.86 -12.45 -0.88
C LEU A 119 -2.74 -13.96 -1.04
N ALA A 120 -2.90 -14.47 -2.27
CA ALA A 120 -2.82 -15.89 -2.58
C ALA A 120 -1.43 -16.49 -2.29
N LEU A 121 -0.35 -15.78 -2.65
CA LEU A 121 1.01 -16.27 -2.42
C LEU A 121 1.45 -16.19 -0.96
N THR A 122 0.94 -15.22 -0.21
CA THR A 122 1.31 -15.03 1.21
C THR A 122 0.99 -16.27 2.04
N GLU A 123 -0.06 -16.98 1.68
CA GLU A 123 -0.50 -18.22 2.35
C GLU A 123 0.54 -19.35 2.22
N HIS A 124 1.33 -19.36 1.13
CA HIS A 124 2.26 -20.44 0.82
C HIS A 124 3.73 -20.07 1.03
N LEU A 125 4.12 -18.86 0.70
CA LEU A 125 5.53 -18.43 0.66
C LEU A 125 5.93 -17.47 1.77
N GLY A 126 4.96 -17.01 2.58
CA GLY A 126 5.16 -15.92 3.51
C GLY A 126 5.19 -14.56 2.82
N PHE A 127 4.94 -13.48 3.59
CA PHE A 127 4.68 -12.15 3.04
C PHE A 127 5.83 -11.58 2.19
N GLY A 128 7.08 -11.69 2.65
CA GLY A 128 8.23 -11.07 1.96
C GLY A 128 8.45 -11.62 0.56
N TRP A 129 8.46 -12.94 0.40
CA TRP A 129 8.61 -13.60 -0.90
C TRP A 129 7.39 -13.43 -1.79
N ALA A 130 6.19 -13.52 -1.20
CA ALA A 130 4.94 -13.27 -1.91
C ALA A 130 4.90 -11.86 -2.50
N TYR A 131 5.30 -10.85 -1.69
CA TYR A 131 5.37 -9.47 -2.14
C TYR A 131 6.35 -9.28 -3.29
N LEU A 132 7.56 -9.84 -3.17
CA LEU A 132 8.59 -9.71 -4.20
C LEU A 132 8.13 -10.30 -5.53
N VAL A 133 7.55 -11.51 -5.51
CA VAL A 133 7.06 -12.19 -6.73
C VAL A 133 5.89 -11.42 -7.34
N ALA A 134 4.91 -11.01 -6.54
CA ALA A 134 3.75 -10.25 -7.02
C ALA A 134 4.16 -8.88 -7.59
N ALA A 135 5.09 -8.17 -6.93
CA ALA A 135 5.60 -6.87 -7.39
C ALA A 135 6.38 -7.01 -8.71
N LEU A 136 7.28 -8.00 -8.81
CA LEU A 136 8.01 -8.25 -10.05
C LEU A 136 7.06 -8.60 -11.20
N ALA A 137 6.10 -9.48 -10.98
CA ALA A 137 5.10 -9.84 -11.99
C ALA A 137 4.32 -8.62 -12.47
N SER A 138 3.87 -7.77 -11.54
CA SER A 138 3.13 -6.54 -11.86
C SER A 138 3.99 -5.52 -12.62
N VAL A 139 5.22 -5.28 -12.17
CA VAL A 139 6.16 -4.35 -12.82
C VAL A 139 6.50 -4.80 -14.23
N LEU A 140 6.79 -6.10 -14.42
CA LEU A 140 7.10 -6.66 -15.73
C LEU A 140 5.89 -6.60 -16.67
N LEU A 141 4.71 -6.96 -16.19
CA LEU A 141 3.48 -6.91 -16.98
C LEU A 141 3.17 -5.50 -17.46
N ASN A 142 3.13 -4.54 -16.53
CA ASN A 142 2.83 -3.14 -16.84
C ASN A 142 3.94 -2.50 -17.69
N GLY A 143 5.21 -2.78 -17.38
CA GLY A 143 6.35 -2.30 -18.14
C GLY A 143 6.36 -2.82 -19.58
N PHE A 144 6.09 -4.11 -19.78
CA PHE A 144 5.96 -4.72 -21.10
C PHE A 144 4.79 -4.14 -21.89
N TYR A 145 3.61 -4.04 -21.25
CA TYR A 145 2.42 -3.43 -21.87
C TYR A 145 2.71 -2.00 -22.32
N LEU A 146 3.21 -1.17 -21.44
CA LEU A 146 3.49 0.22 -21.71
C LEU A 146 4.64 0.44 -22.70
N SER A 147 5.60 -0.48 -22.80
CA SER A 147 6.64 -0.40 -23.83
C SER A 147 6.07 -0.40 -25.27
N HIS A 148 4.99 -1.15 -25.48
CA HIS A 148 4.29 -1.20 -26.78
C HIS A 148 3.38 0.01 -26.99
N VAL A 149 2.71 0.47 -25.94
CA VAL A 149 1.77 1.60 -26.01
C VAL A 149 2.49 2.94 -26.18
N LEU A 150 3.60 3.13 -25.47
CA LEU A 150 4.34 4.40 -25.44
C LEU A 150 5.35 4.56 -26.60
N GLY A 151 5.39 3.61 -27.54
CA GLY A 151 6.18 3.73 -28.77
C GLY A 151 7.67 3.42 -28.61
N GLY A 152 8.10 2.75 -27.51
CA GLY A 152 9.46 2.29 -27.41
C GLY A 152 9.86 1.63 -26.08
N PRO A 153 10.86 0.70 -26.14
CA PRO A 153 11.30 -0.05 -24.96
C PRO A 153 11.91 0.84 -23.87
N LYS A 154 12.54 1.95 -24.23
CA LYS A 154 13.13 2.91 -23.27
C LYS A 154 12.08 3.54 -22.37
N GLN A 155 10.90 3.83 -22.90
CA GLN A 155 9.80 4.44 -22.16
C GLN A 155 9.15 3.41 -21.24
N GLY A 156 8.97 2.16 -21.69
CA GLY A 156 8.49 1.06 -20.89
C GLY A 156 9.41 0.73 -19.71
N ILE A 157 10.72 0.70 -19.94
CA ILE A 157 11.73 0.49 -18.87
C ILE A 157 11.69 1.65 -17.86
N GLY A 158 11.61 2.90 -18.34
CA GLY A 158 11.52 4.07 -17.47
C GLY A 158 10.28 4.01 -16.56
N PHE A 159 9.13 3.63 -17.10
CA PHE A 159 7.92 3.44 -16.31
C PHE A 159 8.02 2.24 -15.36
N ALA A 160 8.56 1.12 -15.83
CA ALA A 160 8.78 -0.06 -14.98
C ALA A 160 9.70 0.26 -13.78
N ALA A 161 10.76 1.04 -14.00
CA ALA A 161 11.64 1.48 -12.92
C ALA A 161 10.91 2.41 -11.93
N LEU A 162 10.10 3.34 -12.42
CA LEU A 162 9.28 4.21 -11.58
C LEU A 162 8.26 3.41 -10.76
N LEU A 163 7.57 2.48 -11.41
CA LEU A 163 6.61 1.59 -10.74
C LEU A 163 7.31 0.70 -9.71
N GLY A 164 8.47 0.14 -10.04
CA GLY A 164 9.30 -0.62 -9.11
C GLY A 164 9.71 0.19 -7.88
N LEU A 165 10.04 1.47 -8.05
CA LEU A 165 10.32 2.38 -6.94
C LEU A 165 9.08 2.56 -6.04
N VAL A 166 7.89 2.74 -6.62
CA VAL A 166 6.63 2.84 -5.86
C VAL A 166 6.38 1.56 -5.05
N TYR A 167 6.62 0.38 -5.64
CA TYR A 167 6.50 -0.89 -4.92
C TYR A 167 7.54 -1.02 -3.78
N ALA A 168 8.78 -0.58 -4.01
CA ALA A 168 9.81 -0.59 -2.96
C ALA A 168 9.46 0.31 -1.78
N ILE A 169 8.92 1.51 -2.06
CA ILE A 169 8.46 2.44 -1.03
C ILE A 169 7.28 1.83 -0.25
N LEU A 170 6.32 1.22 -0.95
CA LEU A 170 5.19 0.55 -0.30
C LEU A 170 5.66 -0.59 0.61
N TYR A 171 6.61 -1.42 0.15
CA TYR A 171 7.18 -2.48 0.97
C TYR A 171 7.79 -1.93 2.27
N SER A 172 8.57 -0.86 2.17
CA SER A 172 9.17 -0.19 3.32
C SER A 172 8.11 0.34 4.30
N LEU A 173 7.01 0.89 3.75
CA LEU A 173 5.89 1.39 4.55
C LEU A 173 5.18 0.26 5.30
N LEU A 174 4.99 -0.90 4.66
CA LEU A 174 4.34 -2.07 5.27
C LEU A 174 5.17 -2.68 6.40
N GLN A 175 6.50 -2.60 6.31
CA GLN A 175 7.41 -3.08 7.35
C GLN A 175 7.52 -2.12 8.55
N ALA A 176 7.20 -0.85 8.37
CA ALA A 176 7.28 0.17 9.41
C ALA A 176 6.05 0.12 10.33
N GLU A 177 6.14 -0.62 11.45
CA GLU A 177 4.99 -0.84 12.35
C GLU A 177 4.54 0.43 13.08
N GLU A 178 5.47 1.12 13.73
CA GLU A 178 5.14 2.24 14.62
C GLU A 178 5.08 3.59 13.90
N ILE A 179 5.82 3.76 12.81
CA ILE A 179 5.98 5.04 12.11
C ILE A 179 5.29 5.07 10.74
N ALA A 180 4.46 4.07 10.43
CA ALA A 180 3.80 3.93 9.13
C ALA A 180 2.93 5.16 8.77
N LEU A 181 2.24 5.74 9.74
CA LEU A 181 1.44 6.96 9.54
C LEU A 181 2.31 8.15 9.18
N LEU A 182 3.44 8.34 9.89
CA LEU A 182 4.39 9.41 9.62
C LEU A 182 5.02 9.25 8.23
N LEU A 183 5.47 8.04 7.90
CA LEU A 183 6.04 7.75 6.57
C LEU A 183 5.02 7.95 5.45
N GLY A 184 3.76 7.52 5.65
CA GLY A 184 2.68 7.73 4.69
C GLY A 184 2.39 9.22 4.45
N ALA A 185 2.31 10.02 5.51
CA ALA A 185 2.11 11.46 5.41
C ALA A 185 3.29 12.16 4.71
N LEU A 186 4.53 11.77 5.07
CA LEU A 186 5.74 12.31 4.45
C LEU A 186 5.82 11.93 2.96
N LEU A 187 5.43 10.70 2.61
CA LEU A 187 5.37 10.24 1.23
C LEU A 187 4.36 11.05 0.40
N LEU A 188 3.16 11.31 0.94
CA LEU A 188 2.17 12.14 0.27
C LEU A 188 2.67 13.58 0.08
N PHE A 189 3.30 14.15 1.11
CA PHE A 189 3.91 15.47 1.01
C PHE A 189 5.03 15.52 -0.02
N ALA A 190 5.94 14.55 -0.02
CA ALA A 190 7.03 14.44 -0.98
C ALA A 190 6.50 14.27 -2.41
N THR A 191 5.45 13.46 -2.60
CA THR A 191 4.79 13.26 -3.89
C THR A 191 4.16 14.56 -4.39
N LEU A 192 3.45 15.28 -3.53
CA LEU A 192 2.87 16.58 -3.88
C LEU A 192 3.95 17.60 -4.24
N ALA A 193 5.01 17.69 -3.43
CA ALA A 193 6.15 18.56 -3.71
C ALA A 193 6.81 18.22 -5.06
N LEU A 194 7.00 16.93 -5.33
CA LEU A 194 7.58 16.47 -6.61
C LEU A 194 6.69 16.86 -7.79
N ILE A 195 5.36 16.66 -7.69
CA ILE A 195 4.42 17.10 -8.72
C ILE A 195 4.53 18.59 -8.95
N MET A 196 4.51 19.40 -7.91
CA MET A 196 4.61 20.85 -8.01
C MET A 196 5.93 21.29 -8.67
N LEU A 197 7.05 20.65 -8.32
CA LEU A 197 8.35 20.93 -8.90
C LEU A 197 8.43 20.56 -10.38
N LEU A 198 7.90 19.39 -10.75
CA LEU A 198 7.91 18.91 -12.14
C LEU A 198 6.95 19.70 -13.02
N THR A 199 5.79 20.08 -12.49
CA THR A 199 4.77 20.84 -13.25
C THR A 199 5.03 22.34 -13.27
N ARG A 200 5.98 22.86 -12.47
CA ARG A 200 6.29 24.27 -12.38
C ARG A 200 6.62 24.93 -13.73
N LYS A 201 7.23 24.19 -14.66
CA LYS A 201 7.65 24.69 -15.99
C LYS A 201 6.65 24.33 -17.11
N LEU A 202 5.55 23.66 -16.79
CA LEU A 202 4.54 23.27 -17.75
C LEU A 202 3.58 24.44 -18.01
N ASP A 203 3.45 24.80 -19.26
CA ASP A 203 2.42 25.76 -19.72
C ASP A 203 1.09 25.03 -19.86
N TRP A 204 0.27 25.11 -18.81
CA TRP A 204 -1.04 24.46 -18.76
C TRP A 204 -2.00 24.94 -19.87
N TYR A 205 -1.81 26.14 -20.37
CA TYR A 205 -2.64 26.69 -21.47
C TYR A 205 -2.38 25.95 -22.78
N GLN A 206 -1.13 25.61 -23.08
CA GLN A 206 -0.79 24.85 -24.28
C GLN A 206 -1.28 23.40 -24.23
N VAL A 207 -1.28 22.80 -23.03
CA VAL A 207 -1.77 21.43 -22.83
C VAL A 207 -3.28 21.34 -23.06
N MET A 208 -4.05 22.38 -22.68
CA MET A 208 -5.51 22.42 -22.87
C MET A 208 -5.91 22.75 -24.30
N ASP A 209 -5.16 23.59 -25.00
CA ASP A 209 -5.46 23.97 -26.40
C ASP A 209 -5.34 22.80 -27.38
N TYR A 210 -4.47 21.81 -27.04
CA TYR A 210 -4.36 20.57 -27.82
C TYR A 210 -5.60 19.68 -27.73
N SER A 211 -6.51 19.93 -26.79
CA SER A 211 -7.72 19.13 -26.57
C SER A 211 -8.97 19.73 -27.25
N ALA A 212 -8.89 20.92 -27.82
CA ALA A 212 -10.00 21.53 -28.54
C ALA A 212 -10.13 20.85 -29.91
N PRO A 213 -11.27 20.24 -30.25
CA PRO A 213 -11.50 19.81 -31.62
C PRO A 213 -11.49 21.07 -32.52
N ALA A 214 -10.72 21.03 -33.60
CA ALA A 214 -10.75 22.08 -34.63
C ALA A 214 -12.16 22.17 -35.19
N THR A 215 -12.97 23.02 -34.61
CA THR A 215 -14.25 23.41 -35.21
C THR A 215 -13.91 24.29 -36.41
N THR A 216 -13.70 23.64 -37.54
CA THR A 216 -13.66 24.30 -38.83
C THR A 216 -15.09 24.80 -39.12
N TRP A 217 -15.38 25.99 -38.66
CA TRP A 217 -16.50 26.75 -39.24
C TRP A 217 -16.11 27.14 -40.65
N ALA A 218 -16.44 26.28 -41.60
CA ALA A 218 -16.47 26.68 -42.97
C ALA A 218 -17.54 27.76 -43.09
N ALA A 219 -17.13 29.02 -43.19
CA ALA A 219 -18.01 30.12 -43.51
C ALA A 219 -18.72 29.79 -44.84
N PRO A 220 -20.05 29.94 -44.96
CA PRO A 220 -20.72 29.73 -46.22
C PRO A 220 -20.18 30.75 -47.23
N GLN A 221 -19.60 30.25 -48.32
CA GLN A 221 -19.20 31.10 -49.43
C GLN A 221 -20.47 31.73 -50.04
N SER A 222 -20.64 33.01 -49.85
CA SER A 222 -21.64 33.80 -50.53
C SER A 222 -21.32 33.76 -51.99
N SER A 223 -22.06 32.97 -52.79
CA SER A 223 -22.07 33.02 -54.24
C SER A 223 -22.72 34.35 -54.68
N THR A 224 -21.92 35.35 -54.94
CA THR A 224 -22.33 36.50 -55.69
C THR A 224 -22.56 36.06 -57.14
N SER A 225 -23.80 35.80 -57.49
CA SER A 225 -24.23 35.65 -58.83
C SER A 225 -24.17 37.03 -59.51
N ASP A 226 -23.17 37.25 -60.35
CA ASP A 226 -23.02 38.37 -61.23
C ASP A 226 -23.93 38.12 -62.39
N THR A 227 -25.09 38.79 -62.39
CA THR A 227 -25.99 38.86 -63.51
C THR A 227 -25.65 40.14 -64.36
N SER A 228 -24.73 39.96 -65.27
CA SER A 228 -24.54 40.95 -66.34
C SER A 228 -25.67 40.82 -67.34
N HIS A 229 -26.63 41.77 -67.31
CA HIS A 229 -27.53 42.05 -68.44
C HIS A 229 -26.80 42.87 -69.48
N GLN A 230 -26.64 42.26 -70.65
CA GLN A 230 -26.43 43.02 -71.94
C GLN A 230 -27.76 43.38 -72.55
N SER A 231 -27.89 44.64 -72.93
CA SER A 231 -28.73 45.11 -73.96
C SER A 231 -27.99 46.21 -74.68
#